data_f2358524395031f6889a8173a236acb3
#
_entry.id   f2358524395031f6889a8173a236acb3
#
_cell.length_a   1.000
_cell.length_b   1.000
_cell.length_c   1.000
_cell.angle_alpha   90.00
_cell.angle_beta   90.00
_cell.angle_gamma   90.00
#
_symmetry.space_group_name_H-M   'P 1'
#
loop_
_entity.id
_entity.type
_entity.pdbx_description
1 polymer ?
#
loop_
_entity_poly.entity_id
_entity_poly.type
_entity_poly.pdbx_seq_one_letter_code
_entity_poly.pdbx_strand_id
1 'polypeptide(L)'
;MKPLRRLWRTVPIAVAIGVGLLVGGVLAPGRADAASTGPDFYLDVGGSASVGFQPTPTSPHGQPTDEGYANDLVNQERAIWPTLQLQEVGCPGATTVTMIEGGGHCAYPDGTQLATAVDFLRDHPTTVIVTVDLGFNNLRTCIDRGQVDQACVTQSIALVEQQLPQILSALRAAGSSGMRIVGVGHYDPYLGSYLRGPAGRMLAPESLDAVARLDQALHGVYAAAGIPMADVAGSFNTTSTDPTMMNGVGMVPLDVARVCSLTWMCASKPYGPNQHPNDGGYRVISQAIAAALGGG
;
A
#
# COMPACT_ATOMS: atom_id res chain seq x y z
N MET A 1 -4.06 -72.24 -30.17
CA MET A 1 -4.22 -71.75 -28.82
C MET A 1 -3.40 -72.63 -27.90
N LYS A 2 -2.26 -72.15 -27.40
CA LYS A 2 -1.40 -72.84 -26.43
C LYS A 2 -1.25 -71.99 -25.20
N PRO A 3 -1.36 -72.52 -23.95
CA PRO A 3 -1.21 -71.73 -22.74
C PRO A 3 0.27 -71.62 -22.34
N LEU A 4 0.67 -70.40 -21.96
CA LEU A 4 1.99 -70.10 -21.41
C LEU A 4 2.06 -70.47 -19.94
N ARG A 5 3.04 -71.30 -19.59
CA ARG A 5 3.36 -71.74 -18.21
C ARG A 5 4.11 -70.63 -17.47
N ARG A 6 3.64 -70.29 -16.27
CA ARG A 6 4.35 -69.44 -15.29
C ARG A 6 5.44 -70.27 -14.61
N LEU A 7 6.67 -69.81 -14.71
CA LEU A 7 7.82 -70.29 -13.89
C LEU A 7 7.96 -69.41 -12.65
N TRP A 8 7.80 -70.04 -11.50
CA TRP A 8 8.10 -69.41 -10.22
C TRP A 8 9.57 -69.58 -9.94
N ARG A 9 10.32 -68.48 -9.75
CA ARG A 9 11.69 -68.51 -9.21
C ARG A 9 11.65 -68.13 -7.74
N THR A 10 12.05 -69.09 -6.90
CA THR A 10 12.31 -68.91 -5.47
C THR A 10 13.64 -68.17 -5.30
N VAL A 11 13.64 -67.05 -4.53
CA VAL A 11 14.85 -66.35 -4.14
C VAL A 11 15.12 -66.64 -2.65
N PRO A 12 16.33 -67.07 -2.27
CA PRO A 12 16.66 -67.35 -0.87
C PRO A 12 16.87 -66.03 -0.08
N ILE A 13 16.31 -65.98 1.13
CA ILE A 13 16.49 -64.91 2.09
C ILE A 13 17.86 -65.09 2.75
N ALA A 14 18.75 -64.13 2.50
CA ALA A 14 20.01 -64.01 3.27
C ALA A 14 19.75 -63.04 4.46
N VAL A 15 19.83 -63.58 5.68
CA VAL A 15 19.81 -62.81 6.92
C VAL A 15 21.19 -62.19 7.13
N ALA A 16 21.32 -60.88 6.96
CA ALA A 16 22.52 -60.14 7.34
C ALA A 16 22.32 -59.52 8.73
N ILE A 17 23.09 -60.01 9.70
CA ILE A 17 23.20 -59.41 11.04
C ILE A 17 24.04 -58.13 10.90
N GLY A 18 23.41 -56.99 10.89
CA GLY A 18 24.07 -55.68 10.88
C GLY A 18 24.39 -55.22 12.29
N VAL A 19 25.66 -55.11 12.60
CA VAL A 19 26.20 -54.45 13.81
C VAL A 19 25.90 -52.96 13.71
N GLY A 20 25.03 -52.45 14.59
CA GLY A 20 24.68 -51.02 14.65
C GLY A 20 25.84 -50.18 15.19
N LEU A 21 26.48 -49.41 14.34
CA LEU A 21 27.32 -48.29 14.75
C LEU A 21 26.39 -47.09 15.09
N LEU A 22 26.30 -46.77 16.38
CA LEU A 22 25.73 -45.53 16.87
C LEU A 22 26.64 -44.38 16.43
N VAL A 23 26.33 -43.77 15.29
CA VAL A 23 26.88 -42.47 14.92
C VAL A 23 26.12 -41.42 15.74
N GLY A 24 26.75 -40.93 16.81
CA GLY A 24 26.30 -39.79 17.57
C GLY A 24 26.25 -38.56 16.66
N GLY A 25 25.03 -38.17 16.18
CA GLY A 25 24.83 -36.94 15.48
C GLY A 25 25.15 -35.77 16.43
N VAL A 26 26.26 -35.09 16.19
CA VAL A 26 26.54 -33.79 16.78
C VAL A 26 25.50 -32.81 16.18
N LEU A 27 24.46 -32.46 16.93
CA LEU A 27 23.60 -31.37 16.63
C LEU A 27 24.49 -30.13 16.61
N ALA A 28 24.80 -29.61 15.41
CA ALA A 28 25.40 -28.31 15.28
C ALA A 28 24.48 -27.30 16.00
N PRO A 29 25.01 -26.45 16.88
CA PRO A 29 24.21 -25.39 17.51
C PRO A 29 23.64 -24.55 16.35
N GLY A 30 22.29 -24.46 16.29
CA GLY A 30 21.62 -23.54 15.39
C GLY A 30 22.27 -22.18 15.57
N ARG A 31 22.69 -21.55 14.47
CA ARG A 31 23.07 -20.16 14.50
C ARG A 31 21.87 -19.40 15.07
N ALA A 32 21.98 -18.96 16.28
CA ALA A 32 21.16 -17.86 16.75
C ALA A 32 21.51 -16.70 15.80
N ASP A 33 20.57 -16.27 15.00
CA ASP A 33 20.72 -15.04 14.22
C ASP A 33 21.10 -13.97 15.24
N ALA A 34 22.30 -13.43 15.09
CA ALA A 34 22.75 -12.32 15.93
C ALA A 34 21.72 -11.21 15.73
N ALA A 35 21.00 -10.86 16.79
CA ALA A 35 20.07 -9.75 16.76
C ALA A 35 20.85 -8.55 16.20
N SER A 36 20.39 -8.02 15.07
CA SER A 36 20.99 -6.86 14.43
C SER A 36 21.01 -5.72 15.44
N THR A 37 22.18 -5.15 15.70
CA THR A 37 22.35 -4.09 16.71
C THR A 37 22.01 -2.70 16.16
N GLY A 38 21.51 -2.61 14.94
CA GLY A 38 21.08 -1.37 14.27
C GLY A 38 19.63 -0.98 14.61
N PRO A 39 19.22 0.24 14.21
CA PRO A 39 17.84 0.66 14.32
C PRO A 39 16.95 -0.16 13.38
N ASP A 40 15.67 -0.32 13.75
CA ASP A 40 14.65 -0.81 12.85
C ASP A 40 14.23 0.30 11.87
N PHE A 41 13.88 -0.08 10.65
CA PHE A 41 13.44 0.89 9.64
C PHE A 41 12.00 0.61 9.17
N TYR A 42 11.30 1.69 8.87
CA TYR A 42 10.07 1.73 8.11
C TYR A 42 10.35 2.47 6.79
N LEU A 43 10.17 1.80 5.66
CA LEU A 43 10.27 2.37 4.33
C LEU A 43 8.89 2.71 3.80
N ASP A 44 8.66 3.97 3.43
CA ASP A 44 7.42 4.43 2.81
C ASP A 44 7.66 4.80 1.34
N VAL A 45 6.91 4.16 0.44
CA VAL A 45 6.98 4.39 -1.00
C VAL A 45 5.60 4.69 -1.57
N GLY A 46 5.55 5.57 -2.55
CA GLY A 46 4.26 5.88 -3.18
C GLY A 46 4.15 7.29 -3.74
N GLY A 47 2.94 7.82 -3.67
CA GLY A 47 2.57 9.11 -4.19
C GLY A 47 2.74 10.26 -3.20
N SER A 48 1.86 11.25 -3.31
CA SER A 48 1.89 12.45 -2.45
C SER A 48 1.44 12.17 -1.02
N ALA A 49 0.55 11.20 -0.80
CA ALA A 49 0.09 10.91 0.55
C ALA A 49 1.19 10.23 1.38
N SER A 50 2.11 9.48 0.75
CA SER A 50 3.24 8.85 1.42
C SER A 50 4.24 9.83 2.02
N VAL A 51 4.27 11.08 1.55
CA VAL A 51 5.13 12.13 2.08
C VAL A 51 4.35 13.23 2.81
N GLY A 52 3.17 12.90 3.32
CA GLY A 52 2.35 13.83 4.08
C GLY A 52 1.98 15.12 3.34
N PHE A 53 1.81 15.05 2.01
CA PHE A 53 1.60 16.24 1.19
C PHE A 53 0.27 16.92 1.52
N GLN A 54 0.33 18.18 1.94
CA GLN A 54 -0.86 18.97 2.24
C GLN A 54 -0.59 20.47 2.15
N PRO A 55 -1.63 21.31 2.01
CA PRO A 55 -1.50 22.76 2.11
C PRO A 55 -0.93 23.22 3.45
N THR A 56 -0.07 24.23 3.41
CA THR A 56 0.48 24.89 4.59
C THR A 56 0.36 26.41 4.44
N PRO A 57 0.55 27.20 5.51
CA PRO A 57 0.53 28.66 5.40
C PRO A 57 1.57 29.24 4.44
N THR A 58 2.71 28.54 4.29
CA THR A 58 3.82 28.94 3.39
C THR A 58 3.68 28.35 1.98
N SER A 59 2.90 27.27 1.83
CA SER A 59 2.62 26.60 0.55
C SER A 59 1.14 26.22 0.45
N PRO A 60 0.25 27.17 0.08
CA PRO A 60 -1.19 26.90 0.03
C PRO A 60 -1.61 25.84 -0.99
N HIS A 61 -0.78 25.54 -1.98
CA HIS A 61 -1.03 24.50 -2.97
C HIS A 61 -0.58 23.10 -2.50
N GLY A 62 0.18 23.05 -1.42
CA GLY A 62 0.69 21.84 -0.78
C GLY A 62 2.20 21.68 -0.90
N GLN A 63 2.74 20.94 0.05
CA GLN A 63 4.12 20.49 0.11
C GLN A 63 4.20 19.24 0.98
N PRO A 64 5.26 18.42 0.90
CA PRO A 64 5.57 17.39 1.89
C PRO A 64 5.66 17.96 3.31
N THR A 65 5.15 17.22 4.30
CA THR A 65 5.16 17.61 5.72
C THR A 65 5.42 16.41 6.61
N ASP A 66 5.82 16.66 7.86
CA ASP A 66 5.99 15.62 8.88
C ASP A 66 4.65 15.21 9.56
N GLU A 67 3.51 15.64 9.02
CA GLU A 67 2.16 15.33 9.50
C GLU A 67 1.47 14.25 8.65
N GLY A 68 2.26 13.45 7.92
CA GLY A 68 1.79 12.36 7.08
C GLY A 68 1.44 11.09 7.86
N TYR A 69 0.73 10.16 7.20
CA TYR A 69 0.38 8.87 7.81
C TYR A 69 1.62 8.06 8.22
N ALA A 70 2.74 8.23 7.51
CA ALA A 70 3.98 7.53 7.81
C ALA A 70 4.57 7.96 9.15
N ASN A 71 4.56 9.28 9.44
CA ASN A 71 5.00 9.84 10.72
C ASN A 71 4.10 9.39 11.87
N ASP A 72 2.78 9.41 11.67
CA ASP A 72 1.81 8.88 12.64
C ASP A 72 2.03 7.39 12.91
N LEU A 73 2.30 6.59 11.86
CA LEU A 73 2.55 5.14 12.00
C LEU A 73 3.82 4.86 12.78
N VAL A 74 4.92 5.58 12.52
CA VAL A 74 6.15 5.47 13.32
C VAL A 74 5.87 5.68 14.81
N ASN A 75 5.09 6.72 15.14
CA ASN A 75 4.75 7.02 16.52
C ASN A 75 3.93 5.91 17.19
N GLN A 76 3.04 5.25 16.44
CA GLN A 76 2.24 4.12 16.92
C GLN A 76 3.09 2.85 17.07
N GLU A 77 3.92 2.54 16.10
CA GLU A 77 4.69 1.29 16.01
C GLU A 77 5.94 1.27 16.91
N ARG A 78 6.39 2.43 17.42
CA ARG A 78 7.47 2.49 18.42
C ARG A 78 7.17 1.75 19.72
N ALA A 79 5.92 1.42 19.99
CA ALA A 79 5.57 0.52 21.08
C ALA A 79 6.11 -0.91 20.87
N ILE A 80 6.26 -1.33 19.62
CA ILE A 80 6.75 -2.65 19.19
C ILE A 80 8.23 -2.56 18.79
N TRP A 81 8.59 -1.52 18.01
CA TRP A 81 9.94 -1.22 17.54
C TRP A 81 10.43 0.13 18.08
N PRO A 82 11.02 0.15 19.30
CA PRO A 82 11.42 1.41 19.96
C PRO A 82 12.44 2.25 19.19
N THR A 83 13.22 1.61 18.29
CA THR A 83 14.27 2.27 17.50
C THR A 83 13.81 2.60 16.07
N LEU A 84 12.51 2.46 15.78
CA LEU A 84 11.96 2.63 14.42
C LEU A 84 12.27 4.02 13.85
N GLN A 85 12.91 4.02 12.68
CA GLN A 85 13.23 5.20 11.87
C GLN A 85 12.48 5.15 10.56
N LEU A 86 11.93 6.30 10.15
CA LEU A 86 11.23 6.45 8.88
C LEU A 86 12.23 6.78 7.77
N GLN A 87 12.10 6.08 6.65
CA GLN A 87 12.66 6.44 5.35
C GLN A 87 11.52 6.68 4.37
N GLU A 88 11.34 7.93 3.97
CA GLU A 88 10.38 8.31 2.94
C GLU A 88 11.08 8.36 1.59
N VAL A 89 10.53 7.62 0.61
CA VAL A 89 11.01 7.59 -0.78
C VAL A 89 9.88 8.01 -1.73
N GLY A 90 8.72 8.34 -1.20
CA GLY A 90 7.55 8.76 -1.96
C GLY A 90 7.77 10.01 -2.80
N CYS A 91 6.96 10.17 -3.85
CA CYS A 91 7.01 11.32 -4.75
C CYS A 91 5.61 11.82 -5.12
N PRO A 92 5.30 13.08 -4.89
CA PRO A 92 4.03 13.64 -5.31
C PRO A 92 3.74 13.39 -6.80
N GLY A 93 2.58 12.82 -7.10
CA GLY A 93 2.19 12.47 -8.47
C GLY A 93 2.73 11.13 -8.98
N ALA A 94 3.47 10.35 -8.19
CA ALA A 94 3.99 9.07 -8.63
C ALA A 94 2.86 8.11 -9.06
N THR A 95 3.08 7.47 -10.21
CA THR A 95 2.29 6.39 -10.76
C THR A 95 3.10 5.09 -10.72
N THR A 96 2.48 3.95 -11.00
CA THR A 96 3.23 2.69 -11.15
C THR A 96 4.27 2.77 -12.26
N VAL A 97 4.00 3.53 -13.34
CA VAL A 97 4.97 3.79 -14.43
C VAL A 97 6.17 4.57 -13.92
N THR A 98 5.94 5.73 -13.31
CA THR A 98 7.06 6.57 -12.86
C THR A 98 7.86 5.94 -11.73
N MET A 99 7.25 5.08 -10.92
CA MET A 99 7.97 4.31 -9.92
C MET A 99 8.98 3.34 -10.54
N ILE A 100 8.62 2.68 -11.65
CA ILE A 100 9.46 1.70 -12.35
C ILE A 100 10.46 2.37 -13.30
N GLU A 101 9.98 3.33 -14.09
CA GLU A 101 10.73 3.88 -15.25
C GLU A 101 11.37 5.24 -14.95
N GLY A 102 10.98 5.88 -13.84
CA GLY A 102 11.39 7.26 -13.54
C GLY A 102 10.55 8.29 -14.32
N GLY A 103 11.08 9.50 -14.45
CA GLY A 103 10.42 10.58 -15.21
C GLY A 103 9.33 11.32 -14.44
N GLY A 104 9.18 11.08 -13.14
CA GLY A 104 8.31 11.86 -12.24
C GLY A 104 8.93 13.21 -11.84
N HIS A 105 8.29 13.88 -10.87
CA HIS A 105 8.75 15.19 -10.37
C HIS A 105 9.98 15.12 -9.46
N CYS A 106 10.29 13.94 -8.92
CA CYS A 106 11.39 13.72 -7.99
C CYS A 106 12.60 13.14 -8.73
N ALA A 107 13.79 13.58 -8.33
CA ALA A 107 15.07 13.02 -8.78
C ALA A 107 15.53 11.98 -7.75
N TYR A 108 15.90 10.81 -8.23
CA TYR A 108 16.43 9.73 -7.40
C TYR A 108 17.88 9.45 -7.78
N PRO A 109 18.79 9.26 -6.81
CA PRO A 109 20.20 8.92 -7.10
C PRO A 109 20.33 7.67 -7.98
N ASP A 110 19.46 6.67 -7.75
CA ASP A 110 19.47 5.37 -8.42
C ASP A 110 18.56 5.35 -9.66
N GLY A 111 18.12 6.51 -10.11
CA GLY A 111 17.36 6.73 -11.34
C GLY A 111 15.85 6.65 -11.16
N THR A 112 15.33 5.74 -10.32
CA THR A 112 13.88 5.56 -10.10
C THR A 112 13.53 5.39 -8.62
N GLN A 113 12.26 5.65 -8.26
CA GLN A 113 11.77 5.42 -6.90
C GLN A 113 11.94 3.95 -6.50
N LEU A 114 11.64 3.01 -7.42
CA LEU A 114 11.77 1.58 -7.15
C LEU A 114 13.22 1.16 -6.92
N ALA A 115 14.16 1.65 -7.73
CA ALA A 115 15.58 1.34 -7.56
C ALA A 115 16.08 1.84 -6.21
N THR A 116 15.78 3.08 -5.84
CA THR A 116 16.16 3.67 -4.55
C THR A 116 15.55 2.88 -3.37
N ALA A 117 14.28 2.46 -3.47
CA ALA A 117 13.64 1.63 -2.45
C ALA A 117 14.31 0.25 -2.31
N VAL A 118 14.65 -0.39 -3.44
CA VAL A 118 15.33 -1.68 -3.48
C VAL A 118 16.74 -1.60 -2.88
N ASP A 119 17.50 -0.57 -3.22
CA ASP A 119 18.86 -0.40 -2.71
C ASP A 119 18.83 -0.05 -1.20
N PHE A 120 17.86 0.79 -0.77
CA PHE A 120 17.66 1.01 0.66
C PHE A 120 17.38 -0.30 1.43
N LEU A 121 16.50 -1.16 0.92
CA LEU A 121 16.17 -2.44 1.58
C LEU A 121 17.36 -3.39 1.67
N ARG A 122 18.24 -3.41 0.66
CA ARG A 122 19.48 -4.20 0.67
C ARG A 122 20.49 -3.71 1.68
N ASP A 123 20.60 -2.38 1.82
CA ASP A 123 21.54 -1.74 2.73
C ASP A 123 21.02 -1.74 4.19
N HIS A 124 19.70 -1.88 4.39
CA HIS A 124 19.04 -1.85 5.69
C HIS A 124 18.22 -3.14 5.95
N PRO A 125 18.88 -4.29 6.19
CA PRO A 125 18.20 -5.57 6.43
C PRO A 125 17.35 -5.61 7.69
N THR A 126 17.43 -4.57 8.54
CA THR A 126 16.58 -4.34 9.71
C THR A 126 15.26 -3.62 9.38
N THR A 127 14.95 -3.40 8.10
CA THR A 127 13.65 -2.86 7.70
C THR A 127 12.54 -3.85 8.06
N VAL A 128 11.59 -3.40 8.89
CA VAL A 128 10.50 -4.22 9.43
C VAL A 128 9.16 -3.94 8.78
N ILE A 129 8.95 -2.72 8.26
CA ILE A 129 7.71 -2.27 7.61
C ILE A 129 8.02 -1.64 6.26
N VAL A 130 7.19 -1.93 5.25
CA VAL A 130 7.12 -1.19 3.98
C VAL A 130 5.66 -0.88 3.69
N THR A 131 5.32 0.38 3.43
CA THR A 131 4.02 0.77 2.89
C THR A 131 4.13 1.11 1.41
N VAL A 132 3.10 0.75 0.64
CA VAL A 132 3.03 1.00 -0.81
C VAL A 132 1.73 1.74 -1.13
N ASP A 133 1.82 3.05 -1.38
CA ASP A 133 0.72 3.95 -1.71
C ASP A 133 0.77 4.33 -3.20
N LEU A 134 0.25 3.45 -4.06
CA LEU A 134 0.26 3.61 -5.50
C LEU A 134 -1.11 3.27 -6.13
N GLY A 135 -1.36 3.84 -7.30
CA GLY A 135 -2.55 3.56 -8.11
C GLY A 135 -3.44 4.77 -8.31
N PHE A 136 -3.68 5.58 -7.27
CA PHE A 136 -4.57 6.74 -7.40
C PHE A 136 -4.11 7.73 -8.48
N ASN A 137 -2.82 8.02 -8.58
CA ASN A 137 -2.29 8.93 -9.60
C ASN A 137 -2.38 8.36 -11.03
N ASN A 138 -2.42 7.04 -11.20
CA ASN A 138 -2.72 6.43 -12.50
C ASN A 138 -4.15 6.78 -12.93
N LEU A 139 -5.11 6.72 -11.99
CA LEU A 139 -6.54 6.99 -12.22
C LEU A 139 -6.85 8.49 -12.29
N ARG A 140 -6.19 9.31 -11.49
CA ARG A 140 -6.54 10.73 -11.28
C ARG A 140 -6.67 11.54 -12.57
N THR A 141 -5.85 11.24 -13.58
CA THR A 141 -5.87 11.94 -14.87
C THR A 141 -7.12 11.64 -15.69
N CYS A 142 -7.87 10.59 -15.34
CA CYS A 142 -9.13 10.21 -15.98
C CYS A 142 -10.34 11.01 -15.45
N ILE A 143 -10.13 11.80 -14.38
CA ILE A 143 -11.18 12.61 -13.74
C ILE A 143 -10.80 14.07 -13.92
N ASP A 144 -11.31 14.70 -14.97
CA ASP A 144 -11.01 16.08 -15.32
C ASP A 144 -12.29 16.88 -15.60
N ARG A 145 -12.27 18.17 -15.25
CA ARG A 145 -13.36 19.15 -15.52
C ARG A 145 -14.76 18.67 -15.16
N GLY A 146 -14.86 17.86 -14.11
CA GLY A 146 -16.16 17.37 -13.63
C GLY A 146 -16.73 16.20 -14.42
N GLN A 147 -15.90 15.47 -15.15
CA GLN A 147 -16.25 14.28 -15.91
C GLN A 147 -15.26 13.15 -15.62
N VAL A 148 -15.73 11.91 -15.78
CA VAL A 148 -14.92 10.69 -15.67
C VAL A 148 -14.83 10.03 -17.05
N ASP A 149 -13.62 9.89 -17.58
CA ASP A 149 -13.36 9.12 -18.78
C ASP A 149 -13.25 7.63 -18.43
N GLN A 150 -14.31 6.88 -18.68
CA GLN A 150 -14.41 5.46 -18.34
C GLN A 150 -13.43 4.58 -19.12
N ALA A 151 -13.05 4.96 -20.35
CA ALA A 151 -12.05 4.24 -21.12
C ALA A 151 -10.65 4.42 -20.51
N CYS A 152 -10.31 5.65 -20.13
CA CYS A 152 -9.10 5.99 -19.40
C CYS A 152 -9.04 5.24 -18.05
N VAL A 153 -10.15 5.22 -17.28
CA VAL A 153 -10.24 4.48 -15.99
C VAL A 153 -9.90 3.02 -16.20
N THR A 154 -10.50 2.37 -17.18
CA THR A 154 -10.27 0.95 -17.47
C THR A 154 -8.81 0.67 -17.85
N GLN A 155 -8.21 1.53 -18.68
CA GLN A 155 -6.80 1.40 -19.08
C GLN A 155 -5.85 1.64 -17.90
N SER A 156 -6.13 2.65 -17.06
CA SER A 156 -5.33 2.95 -15.89
C SER A 156 -5.34 1.83 -14.86
N ILE A 157 -6.48 1.21 -14.62
CA ILE A 157 -6.60 0.06 -13.72
C ILE A 157 -5.82 -1.14 -14.27
N ALA A 158 -6.00 -1.48 -15.56
CA ALA A 158 -5.26 -2.57 -16.20
C ALA A 158 -3.74 -2.37 -16.11
N LEU A 159 -3.26 -1.13 -16.23
CA LEU A 159 -1.85 -0.80 -16.10
C LEU A 159 -1.35 -1.02 -14.64
N VAL A 160 -2.15 -0.63 -13.64
CA VAL A 160 -1.83 -0.89 -12.23
C VAL A 160 -1.78 -2.40 -11.96
N GLU A 161 -2.76 -3.18 -12.44
CA GLU A 161 -2.78 -4.64 -12.30
C GLU A 161 -1.57 -5.32 -12.95
N GLN A 162 -1.05 -4.76 -14.03
CA GLN A 162 0.14 -5.26 -14.72
C GLN A 162 1.44 -4.92 -13.98
N GLN A 163 1.57 -3.71 -13.47
CA GLN A 163 2.84 -3.15 -12.97
C GLN A 163 3.04 -3.34 -11.47
N LEU A 164 1.98 -3.24 -10.67
CA LEU A 164 2.09 -3.34 -9.21
C LEU A 164 2.68 -4.68 -8.75
N PRO A 165 2.34 -5.85 -9.34
CA PRO A 165 3.00 -7.12 -8.97
C PRO A 165 4.52 -7.10 -9.15
N GLN A 166 5.04 -6.39 -10.15
CA GLN A 166 6.49 -6.27 -10.39
C GLN A 166 7.15 -5.46 -9.28
N ILE A 167 6.52 -4.35 -8.87
CA ILE A 167 6.98 -3.51 -7.75
C ILE A 167 7.03 -4.33 -6.47
N LEU A 168 5.93 -5.01 -6.12
CA LEU A 168 5.83 -5.81 -4.90
C LEU A 168 6.85 -6.96 -4.87
N SER A 169 7.07 -7.61 -6.01
CA SER A 169 8.06 -8.67 -6.15
C SER A 169 9.49 -8.15 -5.94
N ALA A 170 9.82 -6.98 -6.50
CA ALA A 170 11.14 -6.36 -6.35
C ALA A 170 11.42 -5.95 -4.88
N LEU A 171 10.44 -5.31 -4.21
CA LEU A 171 10.54 -4.93 -2.80
C LEU A 171 10.70 -6.16 -1.89
N ARG A 172 9.89 -7.21 -2.12
CA ARG A 172 9.98 -8.45 -1.34
C ARG A 172 11.31 -9.16 -1.52
N ALA A 173 11.84 -9.20 -2.75
CA ALA A 173 13.12 -9.84 -3.06
C ALA A 173 14.32 -9.08 -2.47
N ALA A 174 14.19 -7.80 -2.23
CA ALA A 174 15.25 -6.95 -1.65
C ALA A 174 15.24 -6.95 -0.11
N GLY A 175 14.08 -7.09 0.50
CA GLY A 175 13.92 -7.03 1.96
C GLY A 175 14.19 -8.36 2.68
N SER A 176 14.28 -8.30 4.00
CA SER A 176 14.43 -9.47 4.86
C SER A 176 13.14 -10.31 4.93
N SER A 177 13.25 -11.58 5.31
CA SER A 177 12.10 -12.49 5.45
C SER A 177 11.10 -12.08 6.54
N GLY A 178 11.53 -11.27 7.52
CA GLY A 178 10.69 -10.74 8.59
C GLY A 178 9.99 -9.41 8.23
N MET A 179 10.35 -8.79 7.11
CA MET A 179 9.78 -7.53 6.67
C MET A 179 8.31 -7.68 6.25
N ARG A 180 7.46 -6.81 6.75
CA ARG A 180 6.04 -6.76 6.40
C ARG A 180 5.76 -5.66 5.39
N ILE A 181 5.09 -6.00 4.29
CA ILE A 181 4.63 -5.03 3.30
C ILE A 181 3.13 -4.84 3.50
N VAL A 182 2.64 -3.60 3.44
CA VAL A 182 1.23 -3.25 3.49
C VAL A 182 0.89 -2.37 2.29
N GLY A 183 -0.14 -2.75 1.54
CA GLY A 183 -0.73 -1.89 0.53
C GLY A 183 -1.61 -0.82 1.17
N VAL A 184 -1.61 0.39 0.64
CA VAL A 184 -2.49 1.47 1.11
C VAL A 184 -3.63 1.63 0.12
N GLY A 185 -4.88 1.44 0.59
CA GLY A 185 -6.08 1.69 -0.20
C GLY A 185 -6.39 3.18 -0.33
N HIS A 186 -7.45 3.52 -1.08
CA HIS A 186 -7.76 4.91 -1.39
C HIS A 186 -9.19 5.29 -1.03
N TYR A 187 -9.38 6.52 -0.56
CA TYR A 187 -10.68 7.19 -0.48
C TYR A 187 -10.95 7.98 -1.77
N ASP A 188 -12.19 8.38 -2.02
CA ASP A 188 -12.53 9.28 -3.13
C ASP A 188 -12.58 10.75 -2.70
N PRO A 189 -11.56 11.56 -3.02
CA PRO A 189 -11.60 13.00 -2.68
C PRO A 189 -12.65 13.78 -3.46
N TYR A 190 -13.07 13.31 -4.65
CA TYR A 190 -14.01 14.00 -5.51
C TYR A 190 -15.45 14.03 -4.94
N LEU A 191 -15.76 13.18 -3.95
CA LEU A 191 -17.01 13.27 -3.18
C LEU A 191 -17.27 14.67 -2.63
N GLY A 192 -16.22 15.39 -2.24
CA GLY A 192 -16.32 16.79 -1.82
C GLY A 192 -16.87 17.74 -2.89
N SER A 193 -16.83 17.34 -4.17
CA SER A 193 -17.45 18.10 -5.27
C SER A 193 -18.97 18.17 -5.18
N TYR A 194 -19.61 17.24 -4.46
CA TYR A 194 -21.05 17.24 -4.20
C TYR A 194 -21.56 18.60 -3.73
N LEU A 195 -20.78 19.32 -2.94
CA LEU A 195 -21.12 20.64 -2.40
C LEU A 195 -21.06 21.77 -3.44
N ARG A 196 -20.58 21.52 -4.64
CA ARG A 196 -20.37 22.50 -5.71
C ARG A 196 -21.54 22.60 -6.69
N GLY A 197 -22.74 22.20 -6.27
CA GLY A 197 -23.95 22.31 -7.07
C GLY A 197 -24.23 21.09 -7.96
N PRO A 198 -25.09 21.21 -8.99
CA PRO A 198 -25.59 20.07 -9.76
C PRO A 198 -24.48 19.26 -10.43
N ALA A 199 -23.51 19.91 -11.05
CA ALA A 199 -22.39 19.23 -11.73
C ALA A 199 -21.54 18.39 -10.75
N GLY A 200 -21.29 18.93 -9.55
CA GLY A 200 -20.55 18.19 -8.51
C GLY A 200 -21.34 17.00 -7.96
N ARG A 201 -22.67 17.12 -7.86
CA ARG A 201 -23.54 16.01 -7.48
C ARG A 201 -23.61 14.90 -8.54
N MET A 202 -23.36 15.21 -9.80
CA MET A 202 -23.22 14.21 -10.86
C MET A 202 -21.83 13.54 -10.83
N LEU A 203 -20.78 14.33 -10.62
CA LEU A 203 -19.41 13.81 -10.57
C LEU A 203 -19.19 12.85 -9.40
N ALA A 204 -19.73 13.13 -8.23
CA ALA A 204 -19.47 12.35 -7.01
C ALA A 204 -19.76 10.84 -7.16
N PRO A 205 -20.92 10.37 -7.65
CA PRO A 205 -21.14 8.94 -7.86
C PRO A 205 -20.28 8.34 -8.98
N GLU A 206 -19.94 9.11 -10.02
CA GLU A 206 -19.10 8.64 -11.12
C GLU A 206 -17.65 8.45 -10.69
N SER A 207 -17.11 9.39 -9.88
CA SER A 207 -15.78 9.26 -9.33
C SER A 207 -15.70 8.14 -8.29
N LEU A 208 -16.76 7.99 -7.48
CA LEU A 208 -16.84 6.88 -6.51
C LEU A 208 -16.75 5.51 -7.20
N ASP A 209 -17.49 5.30 -8.30
CA ASP A 209 -17.39 4.06 -9.08
C ASP A 209 -15.96 3.82 -9.57
N ALA A 210 -15.32 4.85 -10.14
CA ALA A 210 -13.96 4.75 -10.66
C ALA A 210 -12.93 4.41 -9.56
N VAL A 211 -13.00 5.08 -8.40
CA VAL A 211 -12.09 4.83 -7.28
C VAL A 211 -12.36 3.48 -6.63
N ALA A 212 -13.63 3.06 -6.48
CA ALA A 212 -13.98 1.74 -5.95
C ALA A 212 -13.47 0.61 -6.84
N ARG A 213 -13.52 0.76 -8.16
CA ARG A 213 -12.95 -0.21 -9.12
C ARG A 213 -11.43 -0.29 -9.00
N LEU A 214 -10.74 0.83 -8.83
CA LEU A 214 -9.31 0.84 -8.55
C LEU A 214 -9.00 0.12 -7.23
N ASP A 215 -9.72 0.44 -6.16
CA ASP A 215 -9.49 -0.15 -4.84
C ASP A 215 -9.72 -1.67 -4.85
N GLN A 216 -10.75 -2.14 -5.58
CA GLN A 216 -10.98 -3.56 -5.81
C GLN A 216 -9.83 -4.24 -6.57
N ALA A 217 -9.28 -3.60 -7.60
CA ALA A 217 -8.14 -4.12 -8.36
C ALA A 217 -6.87 -4.18 -7.49
N LEU A 218 -6.60 -3.14 -6.72
CA LEU A 218 -5.50 -3.11 -5.75
C LEU A 218 -5.63 -4.25 -4.73
N HIS A 219 -6.82 -4.41 -4.13
CA HIS A 219 -7.09 -5.50 -3.20
C HIS A 219 -6.80 -6.88 -3.85
N GLY A 220 -7.22 -7.09 -5.10
CA GLY A 220 -6.93 -8.33 -5.85
C GLY A 220 -5.42 -8.56 -6.02
N VAL A 221 -4.65 -7.53 -6.39
CA VAL A 221 -3.19 -7.62 -6.58
C VAL A 221 -2.48 -7.91 -5.25
N TYR A 222 -2.80 -7.17 -4.20
CA TYR A 222 -2.19 -7.37 -2.88
C TYR A 222 -2.53 -8.76 -2.31
N ALA A 223 -3.80 -9.20 -2.41
CA ALA A 223 -4.23 -10.52 -1.96
C ALA A 223 -3.51 -11.65 -2.71
N ALA A 224 -3.35 -11.54 -4.03
CA ALA A 224 -2.60 -12.49 -4.84
C ALA A 224 -1.12 -12.57 -4.43
N ALA A 225 -0.55 -11.47 -3.94
CA ALA A 225 0.80 -11.41 -3.41
C ALA A 225 0.90 -11.85 -1.93
N GLY A 226 -0.21 -12.15 -1.24
CA GLY A 226 -0.25 -12.42 0.20
C GLY A 226 0.16 -11.20 1.04
N ILE A 227 -0.16 -10.00 0.57
CA ILE A 227 0.12 -8.73 1.24
C ILE A 227 -1.21 -8.17 1.76
N PRO A 228 -1.32 -7.79 3.04
CA PRO A 228 -2.49 -7.11 3.54
C PRO A 228 -2.61 -5.71 2.93
N MET A 229 -3.84 -5.26 2.71
CA MET A 229 -4.14 -3.89 2.27
C MET A 229 -4.91 -3.16 3.38
N ALA A 230 -4.48 -1.95 3.70
CA ALA A 230 -5.18 -1.06 4.63
C ALA A 230 -6.50 -0.59 4.03
N ASP A 231 -7.60 -0.80 4.73
CA ASP A 231 -8.95 -0.39 4.32
C ASP A 231 -9.16 1.11 4.58
N VAL A 232 -8.58 1.93 3.72
CA VAL A 232 -8.74 3.38 3.77
C VAL A 232 -10.14 3.79 3.33
N ALA A 233 -10.71 3.15 2.31
CA ALA A 233 -12.07 3.42 1.84
C ALA A 233 -13.10 3.24 2.95
N GLY A 234 -13.05 2.12 3.68
CA GLY A 234 -13.93 1.86 4.84
C GLY A 234 -13.69 2.83 5.98
N SER A 235 -12.43 3.15 6.29
CA SER A 235 -12.06 4.10 7.36
C SER A 235 -12.55 5.54 7.10
N PHE A 236 -12.66 5.92 5.82
CA PHE A 236 -13.25 7.21 5.39
C PHE A 236 -14.78 7.13 5.20
N ASN A 237 -15.41 5.96 5.37
CA ASN A 237 -16.82 5.73 5.02
C ASN A 237 -17.15 6.11 3.57
N THR A 238 -16.25 5.85 2.63
CA THR A 238 -16.29 6.34 1.24
C THR A 238 -17.55 5.92 0.47
N THR A 239 -18.20 4.83 0.88
CA THR A 239 -19.42 4.31 0.23
C THR A 239 -20.71 4.54 1.03
N SER A 240 -20.66 5.25 2.17
CA SER A 240 -21.83 5.45 3.01
C SER A 240 -22.62 6.71 2.59
N THR A 241 -23.81 6.48 2.07
CA THR A 241 -24.74 7.55 1.66
C THR A 241 -25.74 7.91 2.75
N ASP A 242 -25.57 7.42 3.98
CA ASP A 242 -26.47 7.74 5.10
C ASP A 242 -26.54 9.24 5.33
N PRO A 243 -27.74 9.81 5.49
CA PRO A 243 -27.89 11.24 5.71
C PRO A 243 -27.25 11.67 7.04
N THR A 244 -26.37 12.66 7.00
CA THR A 244 -25.74 13.24 8.19
C THR A 244 -25.75 14.76 8.15
N MET A 245 -25.76 15.38 9.34
CA MET A 245 -25.74 16.84 9.46
C MET A 245 -24.30 17.35 9.36
N MET A 246 -24.05 18.19 8.36
CA MET A 246 -22.78 18.90 8.20
C MET A 246 -23.00 20.39 8.61
N ASN A 247 -22.25 20.84 9.63
CA ASN A 247 -22.36 22.20 10.15
C ASN A 247 -22.16 23.27 9.05
N GLY A 248 -23.07 24.21 8.98
CA GLY A 248 -23.03 25.31 7.97
C GLY A 248 -23.49 24.91 6.56
N VAL A 249 -23.82 23.63 6.32
CA VAL A 249 -24.24 23.10 5.00
C VAL A 249 -25.64 22.51 5.04
N GLY A 250 -25.97 21.74 6.08
CA GLY A 250 -27.21 20.99 6.21
C GLY A 250 -27.02 19.47 6.08
N MET A 251 -28.09 18.77 5.65
CA MET A 251 -28.05 17.30 5.45
C MET A 251 -27.27 16.97 4.16
N VAL A 252 -26.28 16.11 4.30
CA VAL A 252 -25.45 15.57 3.19
C VAL A 252 -25.22 14.07 3.40
N PRO A 253 -24.82 13.30 2.37
CA PRO A 253 -24.32 11.95 2.54
C PRO A 253 -23.10 11.87 3.47
N LEU A 254 -22.98 10.81 4.24
CA LEU A 254 -21.90 10.64 5.22
C LEU A 254 -20.51 10.62 4.55
N ASP A 255 -20.37 9.96 3.40
CA ASP A 255 -19.14 9.97 2.60
C ASP A 255 -18.67 11.39 2.24
N VAL A 256 -19.59 12.27 1.83
CA VAL A 256 -19.31 13.69 1.56
C VAL A 256 -18.84 14.40 2.83
N ALA A 257 -19.55 14.22 3.94
CA ALA A 257 -19.18 14.83 5.21
C ALA A 257 -17.80 14.34 5.70
N ARG A 258 -17.52 13.05 5.55
CA ARG A 258 -16.24 12.45 5.92
C ARG A 258 -15.08 12.98 5.09
N VAL A 259 -15.22 12.99 3.77
CA VAL A 259 -14.18 13.54 2.88
C VAL A 259 -13.94 15.02 3.19
N CYS A 260 -15.00 15.82 3.41
CA CYS A 260 -14.83 17.24 3.76
C CYS A 260 -14.15 17.45 5.13
N SER A 261 -14.35 16.55 6.09
CA SER A 261 -13.73 16.66 7.41
C SER A 261 -12.28 16.16 7.47
N LEU A 262 -11.93 15.20 6.62
CA LEU A 262 -10.65 14.49 6.64
C LEU A 262 -9.68 14.95 5.54
N THR A 263 -10.12 15.84 4.65
CA THR A 263 -9.29 16.33 3.54
C THR A 263 -9.38 17.84 3.39
N TRP A 264 -8.49 18.40 2.60
CA TRP A 264 -8.54 19.79 2.19
C TRP A 264 -9.50 20.06 1.02
N MET A 265 -10.30 19.06 0.60
CA MET A 265 -11.17 19.15 -0.58
C MET A 265 -12.28 20.20 -0.42
N CYS A 266 -12.79 20.36 0.79
CA CYS A 266 -13.86 21.31 1.11
C CYS A 266 -13.34 22.59 1.80
N ALA A 267 -12.04 22.72 1.99
CA ALA A 267 -11.44 23.91 2.57
C ALA A 267 -11.63 25.14 1.67
N SER A 268 -11.68 26.30 2.30
CA SER A 268 -11.73 27.57 1.58
C SER A 268 -10.39 27.90 0.94
N LYS A 269 -10.42 28.77 -0.08
CA LYS A 269 -9.19 29.35 -0.62
C LYS A 269 -8.41 30.09 0.48
N PRO A 270 -7.06 30.03 0.43
CA PRO A 270 -6.22 29.51 -0.64
C PRO A 270 -5.94 28.00 -0.54
N TYR A 271 -6.34 27.30 0.54
CA TYR A 271 -5.97 25.93 0.83
C TYR A 271 -6.77 24.87 0.04
N GLY A 272 -8.03 25.16 -0.23
CA GLY A 272 -8.91 24.27 -0.99
C GLY A 272 -9.42 24.86 -2.29
N PRO A 273 -9.97 24.01 -3.17
CA PRO A 273 -10.08 22.56 -3.05
C PRO A 273 -8.74 21.85 -3.27
N ASN A 274 -8.39 20.95 -2.36
CA ASN A 274 -7.19 20.13 -2.48
C ASN A 274 -7.53 18.69 -2.06
N GLN A 275 -7.13 17.74 -2.88
CA GLN A 275 -7.53 16.33 -2.74
C GLN A 275 -6.82 15.59 -1.60
N HIS A 276 -5.77 16.16 -1.00
CA HIS A 276 -4.97 15.50 0.01
C HIS A 276 -5.66 15.46 1.37
N PRO A 277 -5.35 14.46 2.21
CA PRO A 277 -5.79 14.44 3.59
C PRO A 277 -5.28 15.67 4.36
N ASN A 278 -6.01 16.06 5.38
CA ASN A 278 -5.47 16.88 6.47
C ASN A 278 -4.89 15.96 7.57
N ASP A 279 -4.35 16.52 8.66
CA ASP A 279 -3.77 15.76 9.77
C ASP A 279 -4.74 14.72 10.32
N GLY A 280 -6.05 15.04 10.39
CA GLY A 280 -7.09 14.08 10.80
C GLY A 280 -7.24 12.91 9.83
N GLY A 281 -7.18 13.20 8.52
CA GLY A 281 -7.24 12.20 7.47
C GLY A 281 -5.99 11.30 7.46
N TYR A 282 -4.81 11.88 7.60
CA TYR A 282 -3.57 11.10 7.69
C TYR A 282 -3.56 10.17 8.89
N ARG A 283 -4.05 10.63 10.05
CA ARG A 283 -4.20 9.78 11.24
C ARG A 283 -5.17 8.61 11.01
N VAL A 284 -6.26 8.81 10.28
CA VAL A 284 -7.19 7.73 9.91
C VAL A 284 -6.52 6.71 8.98
N ILE A 285 -5.72 7.17 8.01
CA ILE A 285 -4.95 6.27 7.13
C ILE A 285 -3.93 5.48 7.93
N SER A 286 -3.17 6.12 8.82
CA SER A 286 -2.20 5.46 9.70
C SER A 286 -2.84 4.37 10.56
N GLN A 287 -4.02 4.63 11.13
CA GLN A 287 -4.78 3.65 11.90
C GLN A 287 -5.22 2.44 11.06
N ALA A 288 -5.63 2.67 9.80
CA ALA A 288 -5.98 1.59 8.88
C ALA A 288 -4.75 0.72 8.53
N ILE A 289 -3.57 1.34 8.35
CA ILE A 289 -2.31 0.63 8.12
C ILE A 289 -1.91 -0.20 9.36
N ALA A 290 -1.97 0.39 10.55
CA ALA A 290 -1.68 -0.32 11.79
C ALA A 290 -2.62 -1.51 12.01
N ALA A 291 -3.91 -1.38 11.69
CA ALA A 291 -4.87 -2.48 11.73
C ALA A 291 -4.50 -3.61 10.77
N ALA A 292 -4.06 -3.28 9.53
CA ALA A 292 -3.60 -4.26 8.56
C ALA A 292 -2.30 -4.96 9.00
N LEU A 293 -1.41 -4.26 9.71
CA LEU A 293 -0.22 -4.83 10.33
C LEU A 293 -0.55 -5.79 11.49
N GLY A 294 -1.57 -5.50 12.31
CA GLY A 294 -1.96 -6.31 13.46
C GLY A 294 -2.84 -7.52 13.13
N GLY A 295 -3.41 -7.59 11.94
CA GLY A 295 -4.31 -8.66 11.49
C GLY A 295 -3.64 -9.84 10.78
N GLY A 296 -2.30 -9.90 10.74
CA GLY A 296 -1.51 -10.94 10.08
C GLY A 296 -1.04 -12.03 11.05
#